data_67092f7bff18782de3881f6bdb03aa25
#
_entry.id   67092f7bff18782de3881f6bdb03aa25
#
_cell.length_a   1.000
_cell.length_b   1.000
_cell.length_c   1.000
_cell.angle_alpha   90.00
_cell.angle_beta   90.00
_cell.angle_gamma   90.00
#
_symmetry.space_group_name_H-M   'P 1'
#
loop_
_entity.id
_entity.type
_entity.pdbx_description
1 polymer ?
#
loop_
_entity_poly.entity_id
_entity_poly.type
_entity_poly.pdbx_seq_one_letter_code
_entity_poly.pdbx_strand_id
1 'polypeptide(L)'
;MVHGPDTPRRMSRRAPRPNPASTGRRLKRNVRIGNRRTTIVLEAYVWDSIDSMLDREDVSLDEFCARVEATRLQSSMASSARLVVLTYFRLLEQINSPPFIDPELGRL
;
A
#
# COMPACT_ATOMS: atom_id res chain seq x y z
N MET A 1 -7.89 29.73 -1.68
CA MET A 1 -7.70 29.35 -1.46
C MET A 1 -7.62 28.77 -1.50
N VAL A 2 -7.60 28.75 -1.68
CA VAL A 2 -7.49 28.09 -1.59
C VAL A 2 -7.43 27.55 -1.43
N HIS A 3 -7.60 27.45 -1.34
CA HIS A 3 -7.50 26.81 -0.98
C HIS A 3 -7.57 26.23 -0.94
N GLY A 4 -7.59 26.36 -1.11
CA GLY A 4 -7.58 25.76 -1.06
C GLY A 4 -7.67 25.08 -1.09
N PRO A 5 -7.80 24.88 -1.21
CA PRO A 5 -7.86 24.01 -1.22
C PRO A 5 -7.83 23.03 -1.84
N ASP A 6 -7.92 22.66 -2.46
CA ASP A 6 -7.98 21.80 -3.24
C ASP A 6 -6.77 21.21 -3.62
N THR A 7 -5.97 21.80 -4.19
CA THR A 7 -4.76 21.43 -4.54
C THR A 7 -4.07 20.76 -3.49
N PRO A 8 -4.06 21.26 -2.40
CA PRO A 8 -3.40 20.66 -1.33
C PRO A 8 -3.82 19.29 -1.11
N ARG A 9 -4.97 18.97 -1.50
CA ARG A 9 -5.41 17.75 -1.28
C ARG A 9 -4.60 16.70 -1.88
N ARG A 10 -4.14 16.94 -3.02
CA ARG A 10 -3.36 16.09 -3.65
C ARG A 10 -2.14 15.89 -2.94
N MET A 11 -1.55 16.84 -2.47
CA MET A 11 -0.38 16.70 -1.79
C MET A 11 -0.57 15.96 -0.58
N SER A 12 -1.64 16.09 0.06
CA SER A 12 -1.84 15.39 1.23
C SER A 12 -1.89 13.94 0.96
N ARG A 13 -2.36 13.56 -0.17
CA ARG A 13 -2.39 12.23 -0.46
C ARG A 13 -1.07 11.68 -0.59
N ARG A 14 -0.10 12.44 -0.88
CA ARG A 14 1.17 12.02 -1.03
C ARG A 14 1.72 11.62 0.19
N ALA A 15 1.08 11.35 1.07
CA ALA A 15 1.62 10.72 2.12
C ALA A 15 2.54 11.35 2.92
N PRO A 16 2.13 12.09 3.68
CA PRO A 16 2.98 12.62 4.64
C PRO A 16 3.42 11.47 5.47
N ARG A 17 4.48 11.56 6.12
CA ARG A 17 4.97 10.58 6.95
C ARG A 17 4.05 10.27 8.04
N PRO A 18 3.89 9.06 8.42
CA PRO A 18 3.00 8.70 9.50
C PRO A 18 3.42 9.33 10.79
N ASN A 19 2.48 9.75 11.55
CA ASN A 19 2.73 10.27 12.85
C ASN A 19 3.09 9.10 13.73
N PRO A 20 4.13 9.16 14.52
CA PRO A 20 4.49 8.05 15.38
C PRO A 20 3.35 7.60 16.27
N ALA A 21 2.52 8.51 16.68
CA ALA A 21 1.43 8.15 17.55
C ALA A 21 0.39 7.31 16.83
N SER A 22 0.35 7.31 15.52
CA SER A 22 -0.63 6.54 14.81
C SER A 22 -0.03 5.34 14.10
N THR A 23 1.26 5.09 14.25
CA THR A 23 1.90 4.00 13.54
C THR A 23 1.24 2.67 13.79
N GLY A 24 0.90 2.34 14.99
CA GLY A 24 0.27 1.08 15.29
C GLY A 24 -1.23 1.13 15.31
N ARG A 25 -1.81 2.26 14.99
CA ARG A 25 -3.23 2.40 15.06
C ARG A 25 -3.89 1.65 13.93
N ARG A 26 -4.91 0.94 14.21
CA ARG A 26 -5.62 0.17 13.21
C ARG A 26 -6.83 0.90 12.72
N LEU A 27 -7.04 0.85 11.42
CA LEU A 27 -8.16 1.51 10.79
C LEU A 27 -8.89 0.52 9.93
N LYS A 28 -10.20 0.67 9.86
CA LYS A 28 -11.02 -0.19 9.05
C LYS A 28 -11.37 0.50 7.76
N ARG A 29 -11.40 -0.25 6.68
CA ARG A 29 -11.97 0.27 5.44
C ARG A 29 -12.88 -0.79 4.86
N ASN A 30 -14.00 -0.34 4.31
CA ASN A 30 -14.91 -1.23 3.65
C ASN A 30 -14.55 -1.31 2.19
N VAL A 31 -14.51 -2.50 1.65
CA VAL A 31 -14.18 -2.70 0.25
C VAL A 31 -15.20 -3.62 -0.37
N ARG A 32 -15.28 -3.61 -1.67
CA ARG A 32 -16.18 -4.48 -2.38
C ARG A 32 -15.36 -5.47 -3.19
N ILE A 33 -15.62 -6.75 -3.01
CA ILE A 33 -14.95 -7.78 -3.75
C ILE A 33 -16.03 -8.55 -4.47
N GLY A 34 -16.14 -8.35 -5.76
CA GLY A 34 -17.23 -8.92 -6.53
C GLY A 34 -18.54 -8.32 -6.06
N ASN A 35 -19.47 -9.15 -5.63
CA ASN A 35 -20.75 -8.67 -5.15
C ASN A 35 -20.81 -8.56 -3.65
N ARG A 36 -19.69 -8.76 -2.99
CA ARG A 36 -19.67 -8.85 -1.56
C ARG A 36 -18.95 -7.66 -0.95
N ARG A 37 -19.43 -7.17 0.15
CA ARG A 37 -18.75 -6.13 0.87
C ARG A 37 -18.01 -6.76 2.01
N THR A 38 -16.84 -6.28 2.30
CA THR A 38 -16.09 -6.79 3.43
C THR A 38 -15.32 -5.63 4.07
N THR A 39 -14.89 -5.83 5.29
CA THR A 39 -14.14 -4.83 6.03
C THR A 39 -12.76 -5.36 6.29
N ILE A 40 -11.76 -4.55 6.01
CA ILE A 40 -10.39 -4.93 6.24
C ILE A 40 -9.79 -3.98 7.26
N VAL A 41 -9.12 -4.54 8.24
CA VAL A 41 -8.51 -3.75 9.31
C VAL A 41 -7.00 -3.86 9.16
N LEU A 42 -6.35 -2.74 8.98
CA LEU A 42 -4.90 -2.69 8.84
C LEU A 42 -4.37 -1.50 9.61
N GLU A 43 -3.11 -1.56 9.92
CA GLU A 43 -2.46 -0.45 10.58
C GLU A 43 -2.47 0.77 9.67
N ALA A 44 -2.53 1.93 10.25
CA ALA A 44 -2.61 3.17 9.48
C ALA A 44 -1.51 3.28 8.44
N TYR A 45 -0.29 2.94 8.82
CA TYR A 45 0.80 3.10 7.87
C TYR A 45 0.73 2.08 6.73
N VAL A 46 0.09 0.95 6.96
CA VAL A 46 -0.10 -0.02 5.88
C VAL A 46 -1.10 0.54 4.88
N TRP A 47 -2.18 1.18 5.39
CA TRP A 47 -3.13 1.83 4.49
C TRP A 47 -2.46 2.93 3.68
N ASP A 48 -1.57 3.69 4.30
CA ASP A 48 -0.85 4.74 3.59
C ASP A 48 0.01 4.13 2.48
N SER A 49 0.64 3.01 2.76
CA SER A 49 1.44 2.33 1.75
C SER A 49 0.59 1.80 0.62
N ILE A 50 -0.58 1.25 0.96
CA ILE A 50 -1.49 0.77 -0.07
C ILE A 50 -1.94 1.94 -0.94
N ASP A 51 -2.33 3.05 -0.32
CA ASP A 51 -2.78 4.21 -1.08
C ASP A 51 -1.69 4.70 -2.04
N SER A 52 -0.45 4.69 -1.58
CA SER A 52 0.65 5.10 -2.40
C SER A 52 0.85 4.16 -3.59
N MET A 53 0.76 2.87 -3.34
CA MET A 53 0.88 1.89 -4.41
C MET A 53 -0.24 2.03 -5.42
N LEU A 54 -1.48 2.18 -4.95
CA LEU A 54 -2.63 2.31 -5.84
C LEU A 54 -2.52 3.54 -6.71
N ASP A 55 -2.00 4.61 -6.14
CA ASP A 55 -1.83 5.84 -6.88
C ASP A 55 -0.77 5.68 -7.96
N ARG A 56 0.31 5.00 -7.65
CA ARG A 56 1.37 4.79 -8.61
C ARG A 56 0.93 3.86 -9.73
N GLU A 57 0.12 2.88 -9.42
CA GLU A 57 -0.30 1.88 -10.39
C GLU A 57 -1.63 2.20 -11.05
N ASP A 58 -2.27 3.25 -10.60
CA ASP A 58 -3.55 3.67 -11.13
C ASP A 58 -4.59 2.56 -11.00
N VAL A 59 -4.68 1.99 -9.82
CA VAL A 59 -5.57 0.88 -9.53
C VAL A 59 -6.47 1.27 -8.38
N SER A 60 -7.70 0.86 -8.40
CA SER A 60 -8.61 1.18 -7.30
C SER A 60 -8.41 0.22 -6.15
N LEU A 61 -8.86 0.61 -4.98
CA LEU A 61 -8.77 -0.25 -3.82
C LEU A 61 -9.58 -1.52 -4.02
N ASP A 62 -10.76 -1.42 -4.60
CA ASP A 62 -11.59 -2.59 -4.83
C ASP A 62 -10.92 -3.56 -5.78
N GLU A 63 -10.27 -3.04 -6.80
CA GLU A 63 -9.58 -3.89 -7.75
C GLU A 63 -8.38 -4.57 -7.10
N PHE A 64 -7.66 -3.84 -6.29
CA PHE A 64 -6.52 -4.39 -5.57
C PHE A 64 -7.00 -5.54 -4.67
N CYS A 65 -8.08 -5.31 -3.93
CA CYS A 65 -8.58 -6.32 -3.02
C CYS A 65 -9.10 -7.54 -3.76
N ALA A 66 -9.69 -7.34 -4.93
CA ALA A 66 -10.14 -8.46 -5.72
C ALA A 66 -8.95 -9.32 -6.19
N ARG A 67 -7.86 -8.68 -6.54
CA ARG A 67 -6.67 -9.41 -6.96
C ARG A 67 -6.03 -10.15 -5.80
N VAL A 68 -6.01 -9.54 -4.63
CA VAL A 68 -5.46 -10.18 -3.45
C VAL A 68 -6.34 -11.40 -3.10
N GLU A 69 -7.64 -11.22 -3.16
CA GLU A 69 -8.55 -12.30 -2.83
C GLU A 69 -8.35 -13.48 -3.78
N ALA A 70 -8.11 -13.22 -5.03
CA ALA A 70 -7.95 -14.28 -6.02
C ALA A 70 -6.67 -15.08 -5.80
N THR A 71 -5.67 -14.47 -5.18
CA THR A 71 -4.40 -15.15 -5.02
C THR A 71 -4.11 -15.64 -3.61
N ARG A 72 -4.86 -15.21 -2.62
CA ARG A 72 -4.55 -15.64 -1.27
C ARG A 72 -4.97 -17.09 -1.12
N LEU A 73 -4.25 -17.78 -0.31
CA LEU A 73 -4.56 -19.19 -0.07
C LEU A 73 -5.30 -19.35 1.23
N GLN A 74 -4.58 -19.44 2.31
CA GLN A 74 -5.21 -19.65 3.60
C GLN A 74 -5.03 -18.50 4.55
N SER A 75 -4.38 -17.43 4.09
CA SER A 75 -4.15 -16.28 4.93
C SER A 75 -5.37 -15.40 4.94
N SER A 76 -5.46 -14.55 5.94
CA SER A 76 -6.53 -13.57 5.96
C SER A 76 -6.28 -12.50 4.89
N MET A 77 -7.33 -11.76 4.56
CA MET A 77 -7.18 -10.67 3.62
C MET A 77 -6.19 -9.64 4.15
N ALA A 78 -6.22 -9.36 5.44
CA ALA A 78 -5.30 -8.38 6.01
C ALA A 78 -3.86 -8.84 5.86
N SER A 79 -3.58 -10.08 6.18
CA SER A 79 -2.23 -10.61 6.05
C SER A 79 -1.78 -10.62 4.61
N SER A 80 -2.66 -11.02 3.71
CA SER A 80 -2.31 -11.07 2.31
C SER A 80 -2.07 -9.69 1.74
N ALA A 81 -2.88 -8.73 2.13
CA ALA A 81 -2.69 -7.36 1.64
C ALA A 81 -1.37 -6.78 2.12
N ARG A 82 -1.00 -7.05 3.39
CA ARG A 82 0.27 -6.58 3.91
C ARG A 82 1.42 -7.18 3.11
N LEU A 83 1.33 -8.45 2.82
CA LEU A 83 2.39 -9.12 2.11
C LEU A 83 2.53 -8.58 0.69
N VAL A 84 1.41 -8.36 0.03
CA VAL A 84 1.45 -7.86 -1.34
C VAL A 84 2.07 -6.46 -1.39
N VAL A 85 1.65 -5.58 -0.50
CA VAL A 85 2.17 -4.23 -0.54
C VAL A 85 3.64 -4.19 -0.13
N LEU A 86 4.04 -5.03 0.81
CA LEU A 86 5.43 -5.09 1.20
C LEU A 86 6.28 -5.60 0.03
N THR A 87 5.81 -6.63 -0.64
CA THR A 87 6.52 -7.18 -1.77
C THR A 87 6.63 -6.16 -2.89
N TYR A 88 5.56 -5.42 -3.12
CA TYR A 88 5.55 -4.39 -4.15
C TYR A 88 6.66 -3.37 -3.90
N PHE A 89 6.76 -2.86 -2.69
CA PHE A 89 7.77 -1.84 -2.41
C PHE A 89 9.18 -2.41 -2.39
N ARG A 90 9.34 -3.66 -2.01
CA ARG A 90 10.65 -4.27 -2.06
C ARG A 90 11.11 -4.45 -3.49
N LEU A 91 10.21 -4.86 -4.38
CA LEU A 91 10.56 -5.00 -5.78
C LEU A 91 10.85 -3.64 -6.42
N LEU A 92 10.06 -2.65 -6.05
CA LEU A 92 10.27 -1.32 -6.57
C LEU A 92 11.63 -0.79 -6.14
N GLU A 93 12.01 -1.06 -4.91
CA GLU A 93 13.27 -0.64 -4.41
C GLU A 93 14.41 -1.31 -5.17
N GLN A 94 14.29 -2.58 -5.47
CA GLN A 94 15.29 -3.29 -6.21
C GLN A 94 15.46 -2.75 -7.62
N ILE A 95 14.37 -2.40 -8.25
CA ILE A 95 14.44 -1.85 -9.59
C ILE A 95 15.17 -0.52 -9.60
N ASN A 96 14.98 0.26 -8.55
CA ASN A 96 15.57 1.58 -8.47
C ASN A 96 16.92 1.63 -7.81
N SER A 97 17.40 0.51 -7.32
CA SER A 97 18.67 0.51 -6.61
C SER A 97 19.82 0.44 -7.57
N PRO A 98 20.95 1.04 -7.22
CA PRO A 98 22.12 0.95 -8.07
C PRO A 98 22.59 -0.47 -8.16
N PRO A 99 23.05 -0.88 -9.29
CA PRO A 99 23.47 -2.25 -9.46
C PRO A 99 24.70 -2.66 -8.67
N PHE A 100 25.48 -1.75 -8.24
CA PHE A 100 26.67 -2.11 -7.53
C PHE A 100 26.40 -2.81 -6.27
N ILE A 101 25.30 -2.69 -5.87
CA ILE A 101 24.99 -3.39 -4.72
C ILE A 101 25.25 -4.78 -4.87
N ASP A 102 25.78 -5.16 -5.32
CA ASP A 102 26.12 -6.39 -5.37
C ASP A 102 27.05 -6.93 -5.34
N PRO A 103 27.47 -6.89 -5.43
CA PRO A 103 28.12 -7.51 -5.57
C PRO A 103 28.64 -8.19 -5.10
N GLU A 104 29.01 -7.94 -4.87
CA GLU A 104 29.50 -8.42 -4.58
C GLU A 104 29.26 -8.93 -4.12
N LEU A 105 28.99 -8.48 -3.93
CA LEU A 105 28.59 -8.68 -3.74
C LEU A 105 28.22 -9.27 -3.96
N GLY A 106 28.16 -9.24 -4.17
CA GLY A 106 27.87 -9.70 -4.58
C GLY A 106 28.41 -10.23 -5.09
N ARG A 107 29.00 -10.01 -5.23
CA ARG A 107 29.58 -10.33 -5.66
C ARG A 107 30.16 -10.67 -5.43
N LEU A 108 30.36 -10.44 -5.10
CA LEU A 108 30.76 -10.38 -4.83
C LEU A 108 30.91 -10.67 -4.64
#